data_834679274b04ed84ab4f3273ff386de7
#
_entry.id   834679274b04ed84ab4f3273ff386de7
#
_cell.length_a   1.000
_cell.length_b   1.000
_cell.length_c   1.000
_cell.angle_alpha   90.00
_cell.angle_beta   90.00
_cell.angle_gamma   90.00
#
_symmetry.space_group_name_H-M   'P 1'
#
loop_
_entity.id
_entity.type
_entity.pdbx_description
1 polymer ?
#
loop_
_entity_poly.entity_id
_entity_poly.type
_entity_poly.pdbx_seq_one_letter_code
_entity_poly.pdbx_strand_id
1 'polypeptide(L)'
;MNETPPHILCTNYAMLEHMMLRPENDKIFANSDFKFVVLDEAHIYTGATGMETALLLRRLKARIKTSTKTQFILTSATLGEEGKSEKEIINFAESLCGETFDETSIIYGKRETLVFDGEINNYPIELFEDLAT
;
A
#
# COMPACT_ATOMS: atom_id res chain seq x y z
N MET A 1 -18.78 -4.95 -14.50
CA MET A 1 -17.32 -4.97 -14.37
C MET A 1 -16.60 -5.70 -15.50
N ASN A 2 -17.21 -6.68 -16.14
CA ASN A 2 -16.50 -7.50 -17.13
C ASN A 2 -16.37 -6.90 -18.54
N GLU A 3 -17.13 -5.86 -18.89
CA GLU A 3 -17.06 -5.24 -20.21
C GLU A 3 -16.10 -4.04 -20.24
N THR A 4 -16.03 -3.30 -19.15
CA THR A 4 -15.10 -2.18 -18.98
C THR A 4 -14.40 -2.31 -17.62
N PRO A 5 -13.13 -2.73 -17.58
CA PRO A 5 -12.38 -2.81 -16.33
C PRO A 5 -12.26 -1.42 -15.68
N PRO A 6 -12.32 -1.32 -14.35
CA PRO A 6 -12.15 -0.04 -13.66
C PRO A 6 -10.72 0.47 -13.82
N HIS A 7 -10.53 1.80 -13.81
CA HIS A 7 -9.20 2.41 -13.82
C HIS A 7 -8.45 2.19 -12.50
N ILE A 8 -9.17 2.06 -11.39
CA ILE A 8 -8.64 1.79 -10.06
C ILE A 8 -9.43 0.64 -9.46
N LEU A 9 -8.73 -0.39 -8.99
CA LEU A 9 -9.30 -1.52 -8.28
C LEU A 9 -8.80 -1.48 -6.83
N CYS A 10 -9.69 -1.12 -5.89
CA CYS A 10 -9.41 -1.21 -4.46
C CYS A 10 -9.92 -2.57 -3.94
N THR A 11 -9.04 -3.33 -3.32
CA THR A 11 -9.38 -4.67 -2.83
C THR A 11 -8.48 -5.04 -1.66
N ASN A 12 -8.82 -6.08 -0.93
CA ASN A 12 -7.93 -6.69 0.04
C ASN A 12 -7.33 -7.99 -0.49
N TYR A 13 -6.33 -8.52 0.22
CA TYR A 13 -5.63 -9.75 -0.11
C TYR A 13 -6.58 -10.91 -0.43
N ALA A 14 -7.51 -11.23 0.48
CA ALA A 14 -8.39 -12.38 0.32
C ALA A 14 -9.34 -12.21 -0.88
N MET A 15 -9.85 -11.00 -1.09
CA MET A 15 -10.71 -10.72 -2.22
C MET A 15 -9.94 -10.77 -3.54
N LEU A 16 -8.70 -10.26 -3.59
CA LEU A 16 -7.86 -10.34 -4.78
C LEU A 16 -7.61 -11.81 -5.16
N GLU A 17 -7.26 -12.65 -4.18
CA GLU A 17 -7.07 -14.07 -4.41
C GLU A 17 -8.35 -14.73 -4.97
N HIS A 18 -9.48 -14.47 -4.33
CA HIS A 18 -10.77 -14.97 -4.79
C HIS A 18 -11.14 -14.51 -6.20
N MET A 19 -10.87 -13.22 -6.53
CA MET A 19 -11.09 -12.70 -7.88
C MET A 19 -10.20 -13.39 -8.91
N MET A 20 -8.95 -13.68 -8.56
CA MET A 20 -8.01 -14.38 -9.44
C MET A 20 -8.37 -15.84 -9.69
N LEU A 21 -9.11 -16.49 -8.80
CA LEU A 21 -9.56 -17.87 -8.98
C LEU A 21 -10.78 -18.00 -9.89
N ARG A 22 -11.50 -16.91 -10.15
CA ARG A 22 -12.72 -16.91 -10.95
C ARG A 22 -12.44 -16.62 -12.43
N PRO A 23 -12.79 -17.54 -13.35
CA PRO A 23 -12.63 -17.31 -14.79
C PRO A 23 -13.37 -16.07 -15.31
N GLU A 24 -14.49 -15.72 -14.68
CA GLU A 24 -15.30 -14.54 -15.03
C GLU A 24 -14.50 -13.22 -14.93
N ASN A 25 -13.51 -13.20 -14.06
CA ASN A 25 -12.65 -12.02 -13.82
C ASN A 25 -11.39 -11.99 -14.69
N ASP A 26 -11.19 -12.99 -15.56
CA ASP A 26 -9.99 -13.08 -16.43
C ASP A 26 -9.79 -11.80 -17.26
N LYS A 27 -10.87 -11.21 -17.72
CA LYS A 27 -10.82 -9.99 -18.53
C LYS A 27 -10.25 -8.78 -17.76
N ILE A 28 -10.45 -8.73 -16.43
CA ILE A 28 -9.91 -7.67 -15.58
C ILE A 28 -8.38 -7.74 -15.55
N PHE A 29 -7.82 -8.95 -15.46
CA PHE A 29 -6.38 -9.14 -15.32
C PHE A 29 -5.67 -9.27 -16.67
N ALA A 30 -6.24 -9.98 -17.64
CA ALA A 30 -5.58 -10.27 -18.90
C ALA A 30 -5.64 -9.14 -19.93
N ASN A 31 -6.65 -8.27 -19.83
CA ASN A 31 -6.89 -7.19 -20.82
C ASN A 31 -6.55 -5.78 -20.27
N SER A 32 -6.10 -5.69 -19.03
CA SER A 32 -5.78 -4.41 -18.40
C SER A 32 -4.28 -4.18 -18.32
N ASP A 33 -3.87 -2.95 -18.57
CA ASP A 33 -2.48 -2.51 -18.44
C ASP A 33 -2.26 -1.98 -17.02
N PHE A 34 -1.84 -2.86 -16.12
CA PHE A 34 -1.57 -2.52 -14.73
C PHE A 34 -0.27 -1.73 -14.62
N LYS A 35 -0.38 -0.42 -14.43
CA LYS A 35 0.78 0.45 -14.26
C LYS A 35 1.31 0.48 -12.83
N PHE A 36 0.40 0.39 -11.87
CA PHE A 36 0.72 0.48 -10.45
C PHE A 36 0.06 -0.65 -9.67
N VAL A 37 0.79 -1.17 -8.68
CA VAL A 37 0.26 -2.00 -7.60
C VAL A 37 0.65 -1.33 -6.30
N VAL A 38 -0.34 -0.92 -5.51
CA VAL A 38 -0.14 -0.21 -4.24
C VAL A 38 -0.49 -1.15 -3.09
N LEU A 39 0.44 -1.31 -2.16
CA LEU A 39 0.28 -2.05 -0.92
C LEU A 39 0.25 -1.05 0.24
N ASP A 40 -0.94 -0.81 0.74
CA ASP A 40 -1.14 0.07 1.89
C ASP A 40 -0.84 -0.68 3.18
N GLU A 41 -0.31 0.04 4.18
CA GLU A 41 0.09 -0.52 5.48
C GLU A 41 0.99 -1.76 5.35
N ALA A 42 2.00 -1.67 4.50
CA ALA A 42 2.83 -2.82 4.11
C ALA A 42 3.50 -3.54 5.30
N HIS A 43 3.66 -2.87 6.44
CA HIS A 43 4.22 -3.45 7.66
C HIS A 43 3.42 -4.64 8.23
N ILE A 44 2.14 -4.77 7.84
CA ILE A 44 1.31 -5.91 8.28
C ILE A 44 1.65 -7.21 7.54
N TYR A 45 2.28 -7.13 6.37
CA TYR A 45 2.62 -8.30 5.55
C TYR A 45 3.92 -8.96 6.01
N THR A 46 3.91 -9.52 7.21
CA THR A 46 5.04 -10.22 7.83
C THR A 46 4.68 -11.68 8.14
N GLY A 47 5.68 -12.53 8.37
CA GLY A 47 5.46 -13.93 8.70
C GLY A 47 4.67 -14.68 7.63
N ALA A 48 3.68 -15.48 8.05
CA ALA A 48 2.85 -16.28 7.15
C ALA A 48 2.07 -15.41 6.16
N THR A 49 1.43 -14.33 6.64
CA THR A 49 0.67 -13.39 5.80
C THR A 49 1.56 -12.74 4.75
N GLY A 50 2.81 -12.41 5.10
CA GLY A 50 3.78 -11.86 4.15
C GLY A 50 4.12 -12.85 3.05
N MET A 51 4.35 -14.12 3.39
CA MET A 51 4.64 -15.18 2.41
C MET A 51 3.46 -15.41 1.46
N GLU A 52 2.25 -15.49 1.98
CA GLU A 52 1.02 -15.68 1.19
C GLU A 52 0.80 -14.50 0.24
N THR A 53 0.95 -13.27 0.74
CA THR A 53 0.85 -12.06 -0.08
C THR A 53 1.92 -12.02 -1.16
N ALA A 54 3.16 -12.37 -0.85
CA ALA A 54 4.23 -12.44 -1.83
C ALA A 54 3.95 -13.45 -2.95
N LEU A 55 3.40 -14.61 -2.62
CA LEU A 55 2.98 -15.62 -3.60
C LEU A 55 1.81 -15.13 -4.45
N LEU A 56 0.83 -14.46 -3.84
CA LEU A 56 -0.30 -13.86 -4.54
C LEU A 56 0.16 -12.80 -5.55
N LEU A 57 1.09 -11.92 -5.15
CA LEU A 57 1.65 -10.90 -6.04
C LEU A 57 2.43 -11.51 -7.21
N ARG A 58 3.18 -12.59 -7.01
CA ARG A 58 3.85 -13.31 -8.10
C ARG A 58 2.84 -13.92 -9.08
N ARG A 59 1.75 -14.49 -8.57
CA ARG A 59 0.65 -15.00 -9.39
C ARG A 59 -0.05 -13.87 -10.16
N LEU A 60 -0.28 -12.73 -9.52
CA LEU A 60 -0.82 -11.54 -10.15
C LEU A 60 0.08 -11.09 -11.32
N LYS A 61 1.38 -10.92 -11.07
CA LYS A 61 2.37 -10.54 -12.09
C LYS A 61 2.37 -11.49 -13.29
N ALA A 62 2.25 -12.78 -13.04
CA ALA A 62 2.20 -13.79 -14.12
C ALA A 62 0.91 -13.72 -14.96
N ARG A 63 -0.17 -13.18 -14.39
CA ARG A 63 -1.48 -13.11 -15.03
C ARG A 63 -1.76 -11.80 -15.75
N ILE A 64 -1.23 -10.70 -15.26
CA ILE A 64 -1.41 -9.39 -15.89
C ILE A 64 -0.53 -9.28 -17.13
N LYS A 65 -1.12 -8.76 -18.20
CA LYS A 65 -0.37 -8.39 -19.40
C LYS A 65 -0.13 -6.89 -19.35
N THR A 66 1.11 -6.48 -19.19
CA THR A 66 1.46 -5.08 -19.17
C THR A 66 2.31 -4.73 -20.39
N SER A 67 2.03 -3.59 -21.02
CA SER A 67 2.86 -3.02 -22.07
C SER A 67 4.11 -2.34 -21.50
N THR A 68 4.05 -1.96 -20.23
CA THR A 68 5.12 -1.31 -19.47
C THR A 68 5.37 -2.06 -18.16
N LYS A 69 6.54 -1.90 -17.58
CA LYS A 69 6.85 -2.49 -16.26
C LYS A 69 5.89 -1.94 -15.20
N THR A 70 5.17 -2.84 -14.50
CA THR A 70 4.32 -2.47 -13.37
C THR A 70 5.18 -1.93 -12.23
N GLN A 71 4.84 -0.77 -11.70
CA GLN A 71 5.50 -0.17 -10.56
C GLN A 71 4.80 -0.58 -9.27
N PHE A 72 5.57 -1.05 -8.28
CA PHE A 72 5.07 -1.37 -6.94
C PHE A 72 5.32 -0.19 -6.01
N ILE A 73 4.31 0.18 -5.23
CA ILE A 73 4.37 1.25 -4.22
C ILE A 73 3.92 0.64 -2.89
N LEU A 74 4.72 0.81 -1.85
CA LEU A 74 4.42 0.38 -0.50
C LEU A 74 4.28 1.60 0.39
N THR A 75 3.20 1.68 1.15
CA THR A 75 3.03 2.68 2.19
C THR A 75 3.13 2.05 3.56
N SER A 76 3.67 2.77 4.53
CA SER A 76 3.71 2.31 5.91
C SER A 76 4.00 3.47 6.86
N ALA A 77 3.32 3.48 7.99
CA ALA A 77 3.60 4.44 9.06
C ALA A 77 4.84 4.06 9.90
N THR A 78 5.21 2.77 9.92
CA THR A 78 6.18 2.24 10.88
C THR A 78 7.46 1.68 10.26
N LEU A 79 7.51 1.44 8.94
CA LEU A 79 8.71 0.90 8.29
C LEU A 79 9.89 1.89 8.30
N GLY A 80 9.61 3.18 8.42
CA GLY A 80 10.62 4.25 8.51
C GLY A 80 10.91 4.73 9.92
N GLU A 81 10.44 4.02 10.97
CA GLU A 81 10.75 4.39 12.36
C GLU A 81 12.20 4.09 12.72
N GLU A 82 12.71 4.84 13.72
CA GLU A 82 14.08 4.73 14.22
C GLU A 82 14.44 3.28 14.55
N GLY A 83 15.48 2.76 13.89
CA GLY A 83 16.06 1.44 14.16
C GLY A 83 16.06 0.43 13.02
N LYS A 84 15.30 0.63 11.96
CA LYS A 84 15.43 -0.19 10.75
C LYS A 84 16.37 0.48 9.74
N SER A 85 17.33 -0.29 9.25
CA SER A 85 18.22 0.20 8.19
C SER A 85 17.46 0.25 6.85
N GLU A 86 17.84 1.19 5.98
CA GLU A 86 17.28 1.27 4.62
C GLU A 86 17.41 -0.07 3.88
N LYS A 87 18.48 -0.81 4.12
CA LYS A 87 18.68 -2.15 3.55
C LYS A 87 17.62 -3.16 4.01
N GLU A 88 17.18 -3.09 5.27
CA GLU A 88 16.10 -3.96 5.77
C GLU A 88 14.76 -3.63 5.12
N ILE A 89 14.48 -2.34 4.92
CA ILE A 89 13.28 -1.87 4.23
C ILE A 89 13.27 -2.35 2.77
N ILE A 90 14.39 -2.19 2.08
CA ILE A 90 14.57 -2.65 0.69
C ILE A 90 14.40 -4.17 0.60
N ASN A 91 15.12 -4.93 1.43
CA ASN A 91 15.02 -6.40 1.44
C ASN A 91 13.58 -6.88 1.69
N PHE A 92 12.86 -6.21 2.59
CA PHE A 92 11.46 -6.50 2.83
C PHE A 92 10.60 -6.23 1.59
N ALA A 93 10.74 -5.07 0.96
CA ALA A 93 10.00 -4.71 -0.24
C ALA A 93 10.29 -5.66 -1.41
N GLU A 94 11.57 -6.01 -1.63
CA GLU A 94 11.99 -6.96 -2.65
C GLU A 94 11.44 -8.36 -2.42
N SER A 95 11.48 -8.83 -1.17
CA SER A 95 10.95 -10.13 -0.79
C SER A 95 9.42 -10.21 -1.02
N LEU A 96 8.71 -9.14 -0.67
CA LEU A 96 7.26 -9.08 -0.79
C LEU A 96 6.81 -8.94 -2.25
N CYS A 97 7.38 -7.98 -3.00
CA CYS A 97 6.93 -7.65 -4.35
C CYS A 97 7.60 -8.50 -5.44
N GLY A 98 8.79 -9.06 -5.16
CA GLY A 98 9.60 -9.75 -6.17
C GLY A 98 10.09 -8.80 -7.27
N GLU A 99 10.39 -7.55 -6.90
CA GLU A 99 10.97 -6.48 -7.72
C GLU A 99 12.19 -5.92 -7.02
N THR A 100 13.07 -5.27 -7.75
CA THR A 100 14.24 -4.59 -7.19
C THR A 100 13.90 -3.16 -6.82
N PHE A 101 14.39 -2.74 -5.64
CA PHE A 101 14.30 -1.37 -5.15
C PHE A 101 15.70 -0.85 -4.83
N ASP A 102 15.91 0.43 -4.96
CA ASP A 102 17.14 1.11 -4.58
C ASP A 102 16.89 2.11 -3.42
N GLU A 103 17.97 2.62 -2.84
CA GLU A 103 17.88 3.55 -1.70
C GLU A 103 17.12 4.84 -2.06
N THR A 104 17.15 5.26 -3.33
CA THR A 104 16.45 6.45 -3.81
C THR A 104 14.93 6.25 -3.94
N SER A 105 14.48 4.99 -3.86
CA SER A 105 13.05 4.63 -3.87
C SER A 105 12.37 4.84 -2.52
N ILE A 106 13.14 5.09 -1.45
CA ILE A 106 12.59 5.32 -0.11
C ILE A 106 12.25 6.79 0.05
N ILE A 107 10.98 7.06 0.36
CA ILE A 107 10.48 8.41 0.60
C ILE A 107 10.02 8.50 2.06
N TYR A 108 10.70 9.34 2.83
CA TYR A 108 10.33 9.61 4.23
C TYR A 108 9.36 10.78 4.33
N GLY A 109 8.33 10.63 5.14
CA GLY A 109 7.45 11.73 5.51
C GLY A 109 8.21 12.73 6.40
N LYS A 110 8.17 14.02 6.05
CA LYS A 110 8.68 15.09 6.92
C LYS A 110 7.53 15.66 7.74
N ARG A 111 7.60 15.51 9.05
CA ARG A 111 6.67 16.22 9.95
C ARG A 111 7.05 17.70 9.98
N GLU A 112 6.16 18.54 9.51
CA GLU A 112 6.24 19.97 9.80
C GLU A 112 5.64 20.22 11.18
N THR A 113 6.43 20.73 12.11
CA THR A 113 5.90 21.23 13.37
C THR A 113 5.26 22.58 13.06
N LEU A 114 3.92 22.64 13.14
CA LEU A 114 3.23 23.90 13.09
C LEU A 114 3.64 24.69 14.34
N VAL A 115 4.47 25.69 14.16
CA VAL A 115 4.76 26.67 15.20
C VAL A 115 3.54 27.59 15.27
N PHE A 116 2.75 27.42 16.31
CA PHE A 116 1.63 28.30 16.57
C PHE A 116 2.22 29.60 17.18
N ASP A 117 2.25 30.65 16.38
CA ASP A 117 2.74 32.00 16.79
C ASP A 117 1.60 32.82 17.41
N GLY A 118 0.62 32.17 18.02
CA GLY A 118 -0.54 32.76 18.65
C GLY A 118 -0.59 32.50 20.16
N GLU A 119 -1.21 33.39 20.91
CA GLU A 119 -1.55 33.14 22.30
C GLU A 119 -2.42 31.87 22.38
N ILE A 120 -2.02 30.92 23.23
CA ILE A 120 -2.84 29.78 23.58
C ILE A 120 -4.04 30.31 24.34
N ASN A 121 -5.16 30.52 23.65
CA ASN A 121 -6.41 30.79 24.32
C ASN A 121 -6.81 29.50 25.07
N ASN A 122 -6.66 29.53 26.38
CA ASN A 122 -7.24 28.49 27.25
C ASN A 122 -8.76 28.55 27.11
N TYR A 123 -9.32 27.78 26.23
CA TYR A 123 -10.76 27.59 26.19
C TYR A 123 -11.17 26.78 27.42
N PRO A 124 -12.16 27.26 28.21
CA PRO A 124 -12.65 26.51 29.36
C PRO A 124 -13.19 25.15 28.88
N ILE A 125 -12.94 24.12 29.71
CA ILE A 125 -13.37 22.73 29.41
C ILE A 125 -14.87 22.62 29.16
N GLU A 126 -15.65 23.48 29.80
CA GLU A 126 -17.10 23.61 29.64
C GLU A 126 -17.54 23.80 28.17
N LEU A 127 -16.70 24.43 27.33
CA LEU A 127 -17.00 24.61 25.91
C LEU A 127 -16.98 23.28 25.12
N PHE A 128 -16.28 22.26 25.63
CA PHE A 128 -16.21 20.95 25.01
C PHE A 128 -17.29 20.00 25.53
N GLU A 129 -17.83 20.25 26.74
CA GLU A 129 -18.92 19.48 27.32
C GLU A 129 -20.24 19.73 26.57
N ASP A 130 -20.47 20.98 26.11
CA ASP A 130 -21.64 21.34 25.30
C ASP A 130 -21.63 20.77 23.88
N LEU A 131 -20.46 20.32 23.35
CA LEU A 131 -20.35 19.67 22.04
C LEU A 131 -20.51 18.15 22.09
N ALA A 132 -20.55 17.57 23.29
CA ALA A 132 -20.66 16.12 23.51
C ALA A 132 -22.10 15.66 23.79
N THR A 133 -23.08 16.53 23.79
CA THR A 133 -24.52 16.25 23.93
C THR A 133 -25.23 16.42 22.59
#